data_59de54706810006caef741154c5781dc
#
_entry.id   59de54706810006caef741154c5781dc
#
_cell.length_a   1.000
_cell.length_b   1.000
_cell.length_c   1.000
_cell.angle_alpha   90.00
_cell.angle_beta   90.00
_cell.angle_gamma   90.00
#
_symmetry.space_group_name_H-M   'P 1'
#
loop_
_entity.id
_entity.type
_entity.pdbx_description
1 polymer ?
#
loop_
_entity_poly.entity_id
_entity_poly.type
_entity_poly.pdbx_seq_one_letter_code
_entity_poly.pdbx_strand_id
1 'polypeptide(L)'
;FVDVAERPQPSLLRGFSAPVKLDYPYDRDQLMFLMQHDSDGFNRWEAGQQLSVQVLQELIGQHQRGEALVMDERLVEALRSLLQNETLDAAMVAEMLSLPGEAYLTEISEVADVDAIHTAREFARKRIADALFEPLWQRYQANRQTSRSTPYVASAEHFARRALQNIALS
;
A
#
# COMPACT_ATOMS: atom_id res chain seq x y z
N PHE A 1 -30.50 9.23 -4.31
CA PHE A 1 -30.64 7.82 -3.93
C PHE A 1 -31.75 7.73 -2.89
N VAL A 2 -32.68 6.80 -3.02
CA VAL A 2 -33.75 6.51 -2.07
C VAL A 2 -33.65 5.07 -1.59
N ASP A 3 -34.09 4.80 -0.36
CA ASP A 3 -34.10 3.44 0.25
C ASP A 3 -32.71 2.76 0.35
N VAL A 4 -31.68 3.54 0.62
CA VAL A 4 -30.34 3.01 0.94
C VAL A 4 -30.26 2.74 2.43
N ALA A 5 -30.20 1.46 2.83
CA ALA A 5 -30.24 1.04 4.23
C ALA A 5 -28.98 1.46 5.02
N GLU A 6 -27.84 1.60 4.34
CA GLU A 6 -26.55 1.97 4.94
C GLU A 6 -25.91 3.10 4.15
N ARG A 7 -25.04 3.88 4.80
CA ARG A 7 -24.27 4.94 4.12
C ARG A 7 -23.30 4.30 3.13
N PRO A 8 -23.42 4.51 1.80
CA PRO A 8 -22.51 3.92 0.84
C PRO A 8 -21.12 4.54 0.94
N GLN A 9 -20.10 3.73 0.68
CA GLN A 9 -18.73 4.20 0.51
C GLN A 9 -18.55 4.68 -0.93
N PRO A 10 -18.25 5.96 -1.16
CA PRO A 10 -18.06 6.45 -2.51
C PRO A 10 -16.73 5.96 -3.08
N SER A 11 -16.77 5.35 -4.26
CA SER A 11 -15.59 5.09 -5.09
C SER A 11 -15.60 6.13 -6.20
N LEU A 12 -14.73 7.13 -6.09
CA LEU A 12 -14.73 8.31 -6.95
C LEU A 12 -13.68 8.20 -8.06
N LEU A 13 -13.88 8.91 -9.18
CA LEU A 13 -12.95 8.97 -10.33
C LEU A 13 -12.54 7.58 -10.88
N ARG A 14 -13.46 6.65 -10.92
CA ARG A 14 -13.21 5.30 -11.47
C ARG A 14 -12.68 5.37 -12.90
N GLY A 15 -11.67 4.53 -13.20
CA GLY A 15 -10.98 4.52 -14.48
C GLY A 15 -10.08 5.75 -14.74
N PHE A 16 -9.96 6.63 -13.79
CA PHE A 16 -9.11 7.84 -13.80
C PHE A 16 -8.99 8.51 -15.19
N SER A 17 -10.14 8.92 -15.73
CA SER A 17 -10.24 9.45 -17.10
C SER A 17 -9.71 10.89 -17.26
N ALA A 18 -9.35 11.57 -16.16
CA ALA A 18 -8.82 12.93 -16.18
C ALA A 18 -7.78 13.16 -15.06
N PRO A 19 -6.72 13.93 -15.31
CA PRO A 19 -5.69 14.25 -14.32
C PRO A 19 -6.20 15.34 -13.36
N VAL A 20 -7.03 14.94 -12.41
CA VAL A 20 -7.59 15.82 -11.38
C VAL A 20 -7.10 15.40 -10.01
N LYS A 21 -6.89 16.35 -9.11
CA LYS A 21 -6.64 16.09 -7.70
C LYS A 21 -7.98 15.94 -6.99
N LEU A 22 -8.21 14.78 -6.39
CA LEU A 22 -9.40 14.53 -5.60
C LEU A 22 -9.16 15.06 -4.18
N ASP A 23 -10.02 15.98 -3.76
CA ASP A 23 -10.10 16.44 -2.36
C ASP A 23 -11.40 15.89 -1.74
N TYR A 24 -11.30 14.69 -1.18
CA TYR A 24 -12.38 14.04 -0.46
C TYR A 24 -11.84 13.45 0.84
N PRO A 25 -12.43 13.81 2.01
CA PRO A 25 -11.88 13.44 3.32
C PRO A 25 -12.27 11.99 3.68
N TYR A 26 -11.65 11.01 3.04
CA TYR A 26 -11.77 9.63 3.46
C TYR A 26 -11.15 9.42 4.84
N ASP A 27 -11.89 8.76 5.74
CA ASP A 27 -11.29 8.20 6.94
C ASP A 27 -10.54 6.88 6.66
N ARG A 28 -9.76 6.41 7.62
CA ARG A 28 -8.91 5.21 7.45
C ARG A 28 -9.72 3.93 7.25
N ASP A 29 -10.90 3.83 7.84
CA ASP A 29 -11.77 2.67 7.68
C ASP A 29 -12.35 2.62 6.26
N GLN A 30 -12.70 3.79 5.72
CA GLN A 30 -13.14 3.94 4.32
C GLN A 30 -12.02 3.58 3.34
N LEU A 31 -10.80 4.08 3.59
CA LEU A 31 -9.63 3.77 2.74
C LEU A 31 -9.28 2.28 2.79
N MET A 32 -9.30 1.67 3.97
CA MET A 32 -9.10 0.24 4.13
C MET A 32 -10.14 -0.57 3.37
N PHE A 33 -11.41 -0.18 3.47
CA PHE A 33 -12.51 -0.83 2.75
C PHE A 33 -12.34 -0.72 1.23
N LEU A 34 -12.04 0.46 0.69
CA LEU A 34 -11.82 0.66 -0.74
C LEU A 34 -10.61 -0.14 -1.24
N MET A 35 -9.50 -0.12 -0.49
CA MET A 35 -8.31 -0.90 -0.80
C MET A 35 -8.60 -2.40 -0.91
N GLN A 36 -9.48 -2.93 -0.06
CA GLN A 36 -9.82 -4.35 -0.02
C GLN A 36 -10.87 -4.75 -1.07
N HIS A 37 -11.86 -3.90 -1.29
CA HIS A 37 -13.11 -4.29 -1.96
C HIS A 37 -13.44 -3.56 -3.26
N ASP A 38 -12.78 -2.43 -3.58
CA ASP A 38 -13.06 -1.74 -4.83
C ASP A 38 -12.77 -2.65 -6.03
N SER A 39 -13.64 -2.65 -7.02
CA SER A 39 -13.43 -3.39 -8.26
C SER A 39 -12.55 -2.65 -9.27
N ASP A 40 -12.26 -1.36 -9.04
CA ASP A 40 -11.33 -0.57 -9.85
C ASP A 40 -9.92 -0.65 -9.27
N GLY A 41 -8.96 -1.17 -10.06
CA GLY A 41 -7.59 -1.40 -9.60
C GLY A 41 -6.84 -0.11 -9.25
N PHE A 42 -7.12 0.99 -9.98
CA PHE A 42 -6.52 2.28 -9.69
C PHE A 42 -7.04 2.84 -8.35
N ASN A 43 -8.36 2.79 -8.13
CA ASN A 43 -8.96 3.26 -6.88
C ASN A 43 -8.50 2.44 -5.67
N ARG A 44 -8.29 1.13 -5.84
CA ARG A 44 -7.69 0.29 -4.79
C ARG A 44 -6.28 0.75 -4.42
N TRP A 45 -5.44 0.96 -5.44
CA TRP A 45 -4.07 1.44 -5.26
C TRP A 45 -4.06 2.82 -4.59
N GLU A 46 -4.86 3.76 -5.10
CA GLU A 46 -4.98 5.12 -4.56
C GLU A 46 -5.42 5.11 -3.10
N ALA A 47 -6.42 4.31 -2.74
CA ALA A 47 -6.87 4.15 -1.36
C ALA A 47 -5.74 3.61 -0.45
N GLY A 48 -4.96 2.65 -0.94
CA GLY A 48 -3.79 2.12 -0.23
C GLY A 48 -2.69 3.17 -0.03
N GLN A 49 -2.42 4.00 -1.05
CA GLN A 49 -1.46 5.09 -0.96
C GLN A 49 -1.93 6.16 0.04
N GLN A 50 -3.19 6.58 -0.02
CA GLN A 50 -3.75 7.57 0.92
C GLN A 50 -3.73 7.04 2.37
N LEU A 51 -4.08 5.77 2.60
CA LEU A 51 -3.99 5.16 3.92
C LEU A 51 -2.54 5.15 4.43
N SER A 52 -1.59 4.77 3.58
CA SER A 52 -0.17 4.77 3.91
C SER A 52 0.35 6.17 4.24
N VAL A 53 -0.05 7.18 3.46
CA VAL A 53 0.30 8.59 3.72
C VAL A 53 -0.21 9.03 5.07
N GLN A 54 -1.49 8.79 5.40
CA GLN A 54 -2.07 9.19 6.69
C GLN A 54 -1.35 8.53 7.88
N VAL A 55 -1.00 7.25 7.75
CA VAL A 55 -0.25 6.52 8.79
C VAL A 55 1.16 7.08 8.94
N LEU A 56 1.87 7.32 7.82
CA LEU A 56 3.22 7.88 7.86
C LEU A 56 3.24 9.30 8.41
N GLN A 57 2.28 10.16 8.06
CA GLN A 57 2.16 11.51 8.60
C GLN A 57 1.92 11.50 10.12
N GLU A 58 1.14 10.55 10.63
CA GLU A 58 0.98 10.38 12.08
C GLU A 58 2.28 9.97 12.76
N LEU A 59 3.02 9.00 12.19
CA LEU A 59 4.32 8.57 12.71
C LEU A 59 5.35 9.72 12.68
N ILE A 60 5.38 10.51 11.62
CA ILE A 60 6.21 11.72 11.52
C ILE A 60 5.87 12.68 12.67
N GLY A 61 4.58 12.95 12.90
CA GLY A 61 4.13 13.79 13.98
C GLY A 61 4.50 13.26 15.38
N GLN A 62 4.39 11.94 15.60
CA GLN A 62 4.84 11.31 16.85
C GLN A 62 6.34 11.51 17.05
N HIS A 63 7.15 11.30 16.01
CA HIS A 63 8.60 11.52 16.08
C HIS A 63 8.94 12.97 16.44
N GLN A 64 8.32 13.93 15.78
CA GLN A 64 8.53 15.36 16.02
C GLN A 64 8.16 15.80 17.44
N ARG A 65 7.19 15.13 18.07
CA ARG A 65 6.83 15.36 19.48
C ARG A 65 7.68 14.57 20.47
N GLY A 66 8.66 13.77 20.00
CA GLY A 66 9.49 12.91 20.84
C GLY A 66 8.72 11.75 21.50
N GLU A 67 7.62 11.35 20.89
CA GLU A 67 6.78 10.25 21.35
C GLU A 67 7.32 8.89 20.84
N ALA A 68 6.93 7.82 21.49
CA ALA A 68 7.17 6.47 20.95
C ALA A 68 6.33 6.27 19.69
N LEU A 69 6.95 5.70 18.64
CA LEU A 69 6.24 5.43 17.39
C LEU A 69 5.28 4.26 17.57
N VAL A 70 4.00 4.51 17.30
CA VAL A 70 2.92 3.52 17.32
C VAL A 70 2.20 3.57 15.98
N MET A 71 2.29 2.47 15.23
CA MET A 71 1.67 2.36 13.91
C MET A 71 0.20 1.93 14.02
N ASP A 72 -0.64 2.52 13.18
CA ASP A 72 -2.04 2.08 13.03
C ASP A 72 -2.09 0.70 12.37
N GLU A 73 -2.64 -0.27 13.08
CA GLU A 73 -2.72 -1.68 12.63
C GLU A 73 -3.64 -1.87 11.41
N ARG A 74 -4.52 -0.91 11.10
CA ARG A 74 -5.39 -0.98 9.91
C ARG A 74 -4.58 -1.10 8.60
N LEU A 75 -3.42 -0.44 8.51
CA LEU A 75 -2.55 -0.58 7.34
C LEU A 75 -1.98 -2.00 7.26
N VAL A 76 -1.54 -2.59 8.37
CA VAL A 76 -1.04 -3.97 8.40
C VAL A 76 -2.13 -4.96 8.00
N GLU A 77 -3.35 -4.78 8.50
CA GLU A 77 -4.49 -5.61 8.16
C GLU A 77 -4.90 -5.52 6.69
N ALA A 78 -4.93 -4.30 6.13
CA ALA A 78 -5.21 -4.09 4.72
C ALA A 78 -4.16 -4.78 3.83
N LEU A 79 -2.86 -4.63 4.14
CA LEU A 79 -1.78 -5.29 3.42
C LEU A 79 -1.81 -6.83 3.59
N ARG A 80 -2.18 -7.32 4.75
CA ARG A 80 -2.39 -8.77 4.99
C ARG A 80 -3.47 -9.33 4.09
N SER A 81 -4.63 -8.68 4.05
CA SER A 81 -5.75 -9.05 3.18
C SER A 81 -5.35 -9.06 1.69
N LEU A 82 -4.58 -8.06 1.27
CA LEU A 82 -4.04 -7.96 -0.08
C LEU A 82 -3.13 -9.16 -0.41
N LEU A 83 -2.21 -9.53 0.49
CA LEU A 83 -1.30 -10.65 0.31
C LEU A 83 -2.03 -12.01 0.27
N GLN A 84 -3.13 -12.15 0.97
CA GLN A 84 -3.94 -13.36 1.00
C GLN A 84 -4.85 -13.50 -0.21
N ASN A 85 -5.09 -12.43 -0.96
CA ASN A 85 -5.94 -12.46 -2.13
C ASN A 85 -5.15 -12.95 -3.36
N GLU A 86 -5.31 -14.23 -3.71
CA GLU A 86 -4.62 -14.87 -4.84
C GLU A 86 -5.22 -14.49 -6.21
N THR A 87 -6.36 -13.82 -6.24
CA THR A 87 -7.02 -13.42 -7.49
C THR A 87 -6.48 -12.13 -8.07
N LEU A 88 -5.71 -11.37 -7.28
CA LEU A 88 -5.11 -10.11 -7.70
C LEU A 88 -3.85 -10.34 -8.54
N ASP A 89 -3.68 -9.48 -9.52
CA ASP A 89 -2.46 -9.43 -10.32
C ASP A 89 -1.23 -9.16 -9.45
N ALA A 90 -0.16 -9.93 -9.67
CA ALA A 90 1.05 -9.86 -8.84
C ALA A 90 1.78 -8.51 -8.94
N ALA A 91 1.69 -7.82 -10.11
CA ALA A 91 2.27 -6.48 -10.25
C ALA A 91 1.46 -5.46 -9.43
N MET A 92 0.14 -5.54 -9.46
CA MET A 92 -0.72 -4.70 -8.61
C MET A 92 -0.42 -4.91 -7.12
N VAL A 93 -0.30 -6.16 -6.68
CA VAL A 93 0.06 -6.47 -5.29
C VAL A 93 1.41 -5.85 -4.92
N ALA A 94 2.41 -5.95 -5.81
CA ALA A 94 3.73 -5.36 -5.57
C ALA A 94 3.66 -3.83 -5.44
N GLU A 95 2.92 -3.15 -6.31
CA GLU A 95 2.72 -1.70 -6.24
C GLU A 95 1.98 -1.28 -4.95
N MET A 96 0.97 -2.03 -4.53
CA MET A 96 0.21 -1.73 -3.32
C MET A 96 0.98 -2.01 -2.01
N LEU A 97 2.00 -2.89 -2.04
CA LEU A 97 2.91 -3.12 -0.93
C LEU A 97 3.98 -2.03 -0.80
N SER A 98 4.16 -1.22 -1.85
CA SER A 98 5.16 -0.16 -1.87
C SER A 98 4.70 1.04 -1.05
N LEU A 99 5.42 1.37 0.01
CA LEU A 99 5.15 2.58 0.79
C LEU A 99 5.49 3.84 0.01
N PRO A 100 4.76 4.95 0.23
CA PRO A 100 5.11 6.27 -0.29
C PRO A 100 6.58 6.59 -0.08
N GLY A 101 7.24 7.13 -1.13
CA GLY A 101 8.66 7.49 -1.07
C GLY A 101 8.91 8.73 -0.23
N GLU A 102 10.13 8.88 0.32
CA GLU A 102 10.52 10.04 1.12
C GLU A 102 10.40 11.36 0.36
N ALA A 103 10.72 11.34 -0.95
CA ALA A 103 10.58 12.52 -1.81
C ALA A 103 9.13 13.00 -1.90
N TYR A 104 8.18 12.06 -2.05
CA TYR A 104 6.76 12.39 -2.08
C TYR A 104 6.26 12.90 -0.72
N LEU A 105 6.67 12.25 0.38
CA LEU A 105 6.33 12.70 1.74
C LEU A 105 6.88 14.10 2.01
N THR A 106 8.08 14.40 1.53
CA THR A 106 8.70 15.74 1.61
C THR A 106 7.87 16.78 0.85
N GLU A 107 7.44 16.44 -0.39
CA GLU A 107 6.67 17.34 -1.25
C GLU A 107 5.30 17.71 -0.65
N ILE A 108 4.62 16.74 0.00
CA ILE A 108 3.30 16.97 0.60
C ILE A 108 3.35 17.56 2.01
N SER A 109 4.53 17.67 2.62
CA SER A 109 4.72 18.24 3.95
C SER A 109 4.77 19.76 3.89
N GLU A 110 4.06 20.45 4.78
CA GLU A 110 4.10 21.91 4.90
C GLU A 110 5.52 22.40 5.30
N VAL A 111 6.15 21.67 6.23
CA VAL A 111 7.56 21.83 6.60
C VAL A 111 8.21 20.43 6.59
N ALA A 112 9.16 20.23 5.71
CA ALA A 112 9.82 18.94 5.57
C ALA A 112 10.86 18.70 6.68
N ASP A 113 10.60 17.68 7.49
CA ASP A 113 11.54 17.15 8.49
C ASP A 113 12.08 15.82 7.95
N VAL A 114 13.23 15.88 7.30
CA VAL A 114 13.82 14.72 6.59
C VAL A 114 14.14 13.56 7.54
N ASP A 115 14.64 13.87 8.75
CA ASP A 115 14.97 12.86 9.75
C ASP A 115 13.71 12.18 10.29
N ALA A 116 12.66 12.94 10.54
CA ALA A 116 11.36 12.38 10.97
C ALA A 116 10.71 11.54 9.86
N ILE A 117 10.76 11.98 8.61
CA ILE A 117 10.24 11.25 7.45
C ILE A 117 10.98 9.92 7.30
N HIS A 118 12.32 9.94 7.31
CA HIS A 118 13.13 8.73 7.21
C HIS A 118 12.83 7.77 8.35
N THR A 119 12.86 8.24 9.59
CA THR A 119 12.62 7.42 10.79
C THR A 119 11.23 6.78 10.78
N ALA A 120 10.19 7.56 10.47
CA ALA A 120 8.81 7.08 10.40
C ALA A 120 8.64 6.00 9.31
N ARG A 121 9.23 6.23 8.13
CA ARG A 121 9.15 5.29 7.01
C ARG A 121 9.89 3.97 7.29
N GLU A 122 11.09 4.03 7.85
CA GLU A 122 11.85 2.84 8.24
C GLU A 122 11.16 2.06 9.37
N PHE A 123 10.58 2.76 10.34
CA PHE A 123 9.77 2.12 11.37
C PHE A 123 8.56 1.39 10.78
N ALA A 124 7.80 2.05 9.89
CA ALA A 124 6.64 1.45 9.24
C ALA A 124 7.03 0.23 8.39
N ARG A 125 8.10 0.34 7.58
CA ARG A 125 8.64 -0.76 6.77
C ARG A 125 8.99 -1.98 7.63
N LYS A 126 9.74 -1.77 8.71
CA LYS A 126 10.12 -2.83 9.64
C LYS A 126 8.89 -3.46 10.31
N ARG A 127 7.95 -2.63 10.79
CA ARG A 127 6.72 -3.11 11.44
C ARG A 127 5.87 -3.97 10.48
N ILE A 128 5.75 -3.55 9.21
CA ILE A 128 5.06 -4.31 8.16
C ILE A 128 5.79 -5.63 7.89
N ALA A 129 7.11 -5.60 7.70
CA ALA A 129 7.91 -6.79 7.45
C ALA A 129 7.79 -7.82 8.60
N ASP A 130 7.90 -7.37 9.86
CA ASP A 130 7.78 -8.23 11.03
C ASP A 130 6.36 -8.84 11.15
N ALA A 131 5.33 -8.04 10.94
CA ALA A 131 3.93 -8.47 11.07
C ALA A 131 3.45 -9.37 9.90
N LEU A 132 4.02 -9.20 8.72
CA LEU A 132 3.63 -9.89 7.49
C LEU A 132 4.69 -10.86 6.97
N PHE A 133 5.69 -11.21 7.78
CA PHE A 133 6.79 -12.10 7.37
C PHE A 133 6.29 -13.38 6.69
N GLU A 134 5.39 -14.09 7.35
CA GLU A 134 4.90 -15.37 6.83
C GLU A 134 4.13 -15.24 5.50
N PRO A 135 3.13 -14.36 5.34
CA PRO A 135 2.46 -14.18 4.06
C PRO A 135 3.39 -13.63 2.96
N LEU A 136 4.35 -12.77 3.28
CA LEU A 136 5.36 -12.31 2.32
C LEU A 136 6.26 -13.46 1.86
N TRP A 137 6.71 -14.30 2.78
CA TRP A 137 7.52 -15.46 2.49
C TRP A 137 6.79 -16.48 1.62
N GLN A 138 5.51 -16.76 1.91
CA GLN A 138 4.67 -17.62 1.09
C GLN A 138 4.51 -17.08 -0.33
N ARG A 139 4.25 -15.78 -0.48
CA ARG A 139 4.17 -15.13 -1.81
C ARG A 139 5.50 -15.16 -2.55
N TYR A 140 6.62 -14.92 -1.85
CA TYR A 140 7.95 -15.06 -2.43
C TYR A 140 8.18 -16.47 -2.99
N GLN A 141 7.91 -17.50 -2.18
CA GLN A 141 8.11 -18.90 -2.58
C GLN A 141 7.21 -19.30 -3.76
N ALA A 142 5.94 -18.90 -3.74
CA ALA A 142 4.99 -19.19 -4.81
C ALA A 142 5.40 -18.56 -6.16
N ASN A 143 6.06 -17.40 -6.12
CA ASN A 143 6.52 -16.71 -7.33
C ASN A 143 7.96 -17.06 -7.73
N ARG A 144 8.68 -17.85 -6.91
CA ARG A 144 10.07 -18.24 -7.18
C ARG A 144 10.12 -19.23 -8.34
N GLN A 145 10.86 -18.90 -9.40
CA GLN A 145 11.18 -19.85 -10.44
C GLN A 145 12.13 -20.92 -9.89
N THR A 146 11.69 -22.16 -9.87
CA THR A 146 12.48 -23.31 -9.37
C THR A 146 13.51 -23.81 -10.36
N SER A 147 13.48 -23.40 -11.61
CA SER A 147 14.38 -23.87 -12.65
C SER A 147 15.28 -22.75 -13.20
N ARG A 148 16.59 -22.90 -13.00
CA ARG A 148 17.62 -22.06 -13.65
C ARG A 148 17.74 -22.32 -15.16
N SER A 149 17.07 -23.36 -15.68
CA SER A 149 17.14 -23.77 -17.08
C SER A 149 16.09 -23.12 -17.99
N THR A 150 15.13 -22.38 -17.44
CA THR A 150 14.12 -21.72 -18.26
C THR A 150 14.69 -20.41 -18.81
N PRO A 151 14.75 -20.24 -20.14
CA PRO A 151 15.24 -18.98 -20.71
C PRO A 151 14.42 -17.80 -20.22
N TYR A 152 15.10 -16.65 -20.06
CA TYR A 152 14.41 -15.41 -19.73
C TYR A 152 13.42 -15.03 -20.85
N VAL A 153 12.16 -14.82 -20.46
CA VAL A 153 11.12 -14.31 -21.35
C VAL A 153 10.64 -12.97 -20.81
N ALA A 154 10.71 -11.94 -21.64
CA ALA A 154 10.16 -10.62 -21.33
C ALA A 154 8.65 -10.62 -21.54
N SER A 155 7.89 -11.05 -20.52
CA SER A 155 6.43 -11.04 -20.53
C SER A 155 5.88 -10.33 -19.30
N ALA A 156 4.66 -9.81 -19.38
CA ALA A 156 3.99 -9.15 -18.27
C ALA A 156 3.94 -10.03 -17.00
N GLU A 157 3.66 -11.32 -17.19
CA GLU A 157 3.64 -12.30 -16.10
C GLU A 157 5.00 -12.43 -15.39
N HIS A 158 6.11 -12.49 -16.16
CA HIS A 158 7.44 -12.57 -15.59
C HIS A 158 7.87 -11.27 -14.89
N PHE A 159 7.44 -10.12 -15.40
CA PHE A 159 7.66 -8.83 -14.71
C PHE A 159 6.87 -8.77 -13.40
N ALA A 160 5.60 -9.13 -13.41
CA ALA A 160 4.73 -9.14 -12.23
C ALA A 160 5.28 -10.04 -11.12
N ARG A 161 5.69 -11.27 -11.45
CA ARG A 161 6.31 -12.21 -10.50
C ARG A 161 7.56 -11.64 -9.87
N ARG A 162 8.47 -11.05 -10.67
CA ARG A 162 9.71 -10.45 -10.14
C ARG A 162 9.44 -9.23 -9.29
N ALA A 163 8.50 -8.38 -9.68
CA ALA A 163 8.09 -7.23 -8.87
C ALA A 163 7.65 -7.68 -7.47
N LEU A 164 6.78 -8.69 -7.40
CA LEU A 164 6.30 -9.22 -6.13
C LEU A 164 7.41 -9.91 -5.32
N GLN A 165 8.35 -10.63 -5.96
CA GLN A 165 9.50 -11.19 -5.27
C GLN A 165 10.41 -10.11 -4.69
N ASN A 166 10.68 -9.06 -5.45
CA ASN A 166 11.57 -7.98 -5.02
C ASN A 166 10.98 -7.24 -3.82
N ILE A 167 9.69 -6.87 -3.88
CA ILE A 167 9.05 -6.15 -2.78
C ILE A 167 8.94 -7.02 -1.51
N ALA A 168 8.80 -8.34 -1.65
CA ALA A 168 8.75 -9.24 -0.51
C ALA A 168 10.12 -9.41 0.20
N LEU A 169 11.22 -8.97 -0.42
CA LEU A 169 12.58 -9.03 0.12
C LEU A 169 13.11 -7.66 0.55
N SER A 170 12.42 -6.58 0.21
CA SER A 170 12.85 -5.21 0.53
C SER A 170 12.38 -4.76 1.90
#